data_afd9187d4bcd60e2dbcc02ddd2c3ef34
#
_entry.id   afd9187d4bcd60e2dbcc02ddd2c3ef34
#
_cell.length_a   1.000
_cell.length_b   1.000
_cell.length_c   1.000
_cell.angle_alpha   90.00
_cell.angle_beta   90.00
_cell.angle_gamma   90.00
#
_symmetry.space_group_name_H-M   'P 1'
#
loop_
_entity.id
_entity.type
_entity.pdbx_description
1 polymer ?
#
loop_
_entity_poly.entity_id
_entity_poly.type
_entity_poly.pdbx_seq_one_letter_code
_entity_poly.pdbx_strand_id
1 'polypeptide(L)' 'MQEYRAHIMGLDGHIELRIVLMCEDETEAKKRATTLADGYDVELWCQERKVAEFKSE' A
#
# COMPACT_ATOMS: atom_id res chain seq x y z
N MET A 1 -14.13 7.47 -7.80
CA MET A 1 -13.13 6.78 -6.99
C MET A 1 -12.08 6.15 -7.85
N GLN A 2 -10.86 6.08 -7.34
CA GLN A 2 -9.74 5.47 -8.05
C GLN A 2 -9.32 4.18 -7.37
N GLU A 3 -8.80 3.26 -8.17
CA GLU A 3 -8.30 2.01 -7.67
C GLU A 3 -6.82 2.17 -7.27
N TYR A 4 -6.53 1.81 -6.03
CA TYR A 4 -5.16 1.76 -5.52
C TYR A 4 -4.86 0.35 -5.08
N ARG A 5 -3.60 -0.04 -5.13
CA ARG A 5 -3.18 -1.36 -4.72
C ARG A 5 -2.11 -1.25 -3.66
N ALA A 6 -2.34 -1.92 -2.54
CA ALA A 6 -1.37 -1.99 -1.46
C ALA A 6 -0.68 -3.35 -1.52
N HIS A 7 0.63 -3.33 -1.71
CA HIS A 7 1.43 -4.56 -1.72
C HIS A 7 2.10 -4.68 -0.36
N ILE A 8 1.67 -5.67 0.41
CA ILE A 8 2.22 -5.91 1.74
C ILE A 8 3.40 -6.87 1.60
N MET A 9 4.57 -6.41 2.01
CA MET A 9 5.82 -7.15 1.83
C MET A 9 6.20 -7.88 3.11
N GLY A 10 6.68 -9.11 2.94
CA GLY A 10 7.22 -9.85 4.06
C GLY A 10 8.64 -9.41 4.40
N LEU A 11 9.20 -10.03 5.45
CA LEU A 11 10.54 -9.70 5.92
C LEU A 11 11.62 -9.99 4.89
N ASP A 12 11.35 -10.93 4.00
CA ASP A 12 12.30 -11.33 2.97
C ASP A 12 12.16 -10.52 1.68
N GLY A 13 11.25 -9.53 1.67
CA GLY A 13 11.03 -8.68 0.51
C GLY A 13 10.04 -9.23 -0.50
N HIS A 14 9.46 -10.38 -0.24
CA HIS A 14 8.42 -10.92 -1.12
C HIS A 14 7.06 -10.30 -0.82
N ILE A 15 6.23 -10.20 -1.85
CA ILE A 15 4.87 -9.70 -1.67
C ILE A 15 4.04 -10.80 -1.01
N GLU A 16 3.59 -10.55 0.21
CA GLU A 16 2.77 -11.50 0.95
C GLU A 16 1.30 -11.37 0.60
N LEU A 17 0.86 -10.14 0.35
CA LEU A 17 -0.57 -9.87 0.14
C LEU A 17 -0.73 -8.64 -0.74
N ARG A 18 -1.72 -8.71 -1.63
CA ARG A 18 -2.12 -7.56 -2.44
C ARG A 18 -3.55 -7.20 -2.11
N ILE A 19 -3.77 -5.95 -1.75
CA ILE A 19 -5.08 -5.46 -1.37
C ILE A 19 -5.48 -4.34 -2.33
N VAL A 20 -6.68 -4.43 -2.88
CA VAL A 20 -7.23 -3.37 -3.71
C VAL A 20 -8.00 -2.41 -2.82
N LEU A 21 -7.68 -1.12 -2.95
CA LEU A 21 -8.33 -0.06 -2.19
C LEU A 21 -9.04 0.86 -3.18
N MET A 22 -10.33 1.09 -2.94
CA MET A 22 -11.09 2.07 -3.71
C MET A 22 -11.16 3.34 -2.88
N CYS A 23 -10.48 4.38 -3.31
CA CYS A 23 -10.33 5.61 -2.55
C CYS A 23 -10.66 6.81 -3.42
N GLU A 24 -11.13 7.87 -2.79
CA GLU A 24 -11.47 9.10 -3.51
C GLU A 24 -10.22 9.80 -4.02
N ASP A 25 -9.15 9.78 -3.23
CA ASP A 25 -7.91 10.44 -3.61
C ASP A 25 -6.70 9.73 -2.99
N GLU A 26 -5.54 10.24 -3.36
CA GLU A 26 -4.27 9.68 -2.90
C GLU A 26 -4.09 9.81 -1.39
N THR A 27 -4.58 10.91 -0.81
CA THR A 27 -4.46 11.15 0.63
C THR A 27 -5.17 10.06 1.42
N GLU A 28 -6.39 9.70 0.99
CA GLU A 28 -7.13 8.63 1.65
C GLU A 28 -6.43 7.30 1.49
N ALA A 29 -5.91 7.03 0.30
CA ALA A 29 -5.19 5.78 0.04
C ALA A 29 -3.95 5.68 0.92
N LYS A 30 -3.23 6.78 1.10
CA LYS A 30 -2.05 6.79 1.97
C LYS A 30 -2.39 6.51 3.42
N LYS A 31 -3.50 7.06 3.90
CA LYS A 31 -3.95 6.79 5.27
C LYS A 31 -4.25 5.33 5.48
N ARG A 32 -4.93 4.71 4.52
CA ARG A 32 -5.25 3.29 4.61
C ARG A 32 -3.99 2.43 4.55
N ALA A 33 -3.06 2.79 3.66
CA ALA A 33 -1.80 2.06 3.53
C ALA A 33 -0.97 2.16 4.81
N THR A 34 -0.96 3.32 5.46
CA THR A 34 -0.25 3.50 6.72
C THR A 34 -0.78 2.56 7.80
N THR A 35 -2.10 2.39 7.84
CA THR A 35 -2.72 1.45 8.79
C THR A 35 -2.29 0.02 8.49
N LEU A 36 -2.17 -0.34 7.22
CA LEU A 36 -1.75 -1.68 6.82
C LEU A 36 -0.27 -1.94 7.10
N ALA A 37 0.52 -0.89 7.23
CA ALA A 37 1.97 -1.00 7.41
C ALA A 37 2.38 -1.36 8.84
N ASP A 38 1.43 -1.65 9.72
CA ASP A 38 1.72 -2.01 11.09
C ASP A 38 2.41 -3.39 11.12
N GLY A 39 3.72 -3.36 11.28
CA GLY A 39 4.54 -4.57 11.31
C GLY A 39 5.00 -5.08 9.96
N TYR A 40 4.63 -4.42 8.87
CA TYR A 40 4.99 -4.84 7.52
C TYR A 40 5.37 -3.65 6.66
N ASP A 41 6.20 -3.89 5.67
CA ASP A 41 6.47 -2.90 4.64
C ASP A 41 5.30 -2.92 3.65
N VAL A 42 4.86 -1.74 3.22
CA VAL A 42 3.74 -1.63 2.29
C VAL A 42 4.12 -0.70 1.16
N GLU A 43 3.83 -1.10 -0.08
CA GLU A 43 3.95 -0.25 -1.25
C GLU A 43 2.57 0.09 -1.75
N LEU A 44 2.32 1.38 -1.96
CA LEU A 44 1.04 1.84 -2.48
C LEU A 44 1.19 2.18 -3.95
N TRP A 45 0.36 1.57 -4.78
CA TRP A 45 0.38 1.75 -6.23
C TRP A 45 -0.95 2.27 -6.73
N CYS A 46 -0.90 3.10 -7.75
CA CYS A 46 -2.07 3.52 -8.50
C CYS A 46 -1.83 3.15 -9.95
N GLN A 47 -2.56 2.14 -10.44
CA GLN A 47 -2.35 1.59 -11.78
C GLN A 47 -0.91 1.06 -11.89
N GLU A 48 -0.12 1.59 -12.81
CA GLU A 48 1.25 1.12 -13.02
C GLU A 48 2.29 1.99 -12.32
N ARG A 49 1.84 2.97 -11.53
CA ARG A 49 2.72 3.94 -10.89
C ARG A 49 2.77 3.72 -9.39
N LYS A 50 3.98 3.65 -8.88
CA LYS A 50 4.18 3.58 -7.43
C LYS A 50 3.94 4.97 -6.84
N VAL A 51 2.98 5.07 -5.94
CA VAL A 51 2.57 6.33 -5.33
C VAL A 51 3.35 6.61 -4.06
N ALA A 52 3.53 5.60 -3.23
CA ALA A 52 4.17 5.79 -1.93
C ALA A 52 4.71 4.46 -1.43
N GLU A 53 5.58 4.55 -0.44
CA GLU A 53 6.15 3.38 0.21
C GLU A 53 6.18 3.64 1.70
N PHE A 54 5.72 2.66 2.48
CA PHE A 54 5.71 2.76 3.93
C PHE A 54 6.49 1.59 4.49
N LYS A 55 7.47 1.88 5.33
CA LYS A 55 8.31 0.84 5.91
C LYS A 55 7.97 0.67 7.38
N SER A 56 7.92 -0.59 7.80
CA SER A 56 7.73 -0.88 9.20
C SER A 56 9.02 -0.59 9.96
N GLU A 57 8.87 -0.29 11.23
CA GLU A 57 10.02 -0.06 12.10
C GLU A 57 10.44 -1.32 12.83
#